data_fc7f258d76dcb6050fd9ef081172ddd8
#
_entry.id   fc7f258d76dcb6050fd9ef081172ddd8
#
_cell.length_a   1.000
_cell.length_b   1.000
_cell.length_c   1.000
_cell.angle_alpha   90.00
_cell.angle_beta   90.00
_cell.angle_gamma   90.00
#
_symmetry.space_group_name_H-M   'P 1'
#
loop_
_entity.id
_entity.type
_entity.pdbx_description
1 polymer ?
#
loop_
_entity_poly.entity_id
_entity_poly.type
_entity_poly.pdbx_seq_one_letter_code
_entity_poly.pdbx_strand_id
1 'polypeptide(L)'
;MTKVFLGIILASSLLFSFEMDYDKSTKCLVRHMKVYKDPAWVSKIELNNGKKVFFSSPKSMFEFYFRPGKWFDVGVKNEDDFKNILVTDFKTLKAVKAKGAFYIYGSNVTGPAGDDLIPFNSYADAEEFSKKHNGKRILGFRDVSDALIRLINGRI
;
A
#
# COMPACT_ATOMS: atom_id res chain seq x y z
N MET A 1 26.90 41.70 -34.84
CA MET A 1 26.97 40.27 -34.57
C MET A 1 26.46 39.99 -33.16
N THR A 2 25.21 39.69 -33.04
CA THR A 2 24.54 39.47 -31.74
C THR A 2 24.56 37.96 -31.45
N LYS A 3 25.35 37.54 -30.46
CA LYS A 3 25.38 36.13 -30.00
C LYS A 3 24.20 35.90 -29.08
N VAL A 4 23.21 35.15 -29.56
CA VAL A 4 22.11 34.65 -28.75
C VAL A 4 22.61 33.44 -27.96
N PHE A 5 22.76 33.59 -26.64
CA PHE A 5 23.00 32.48 -25.74
C PHE A 5 21.65 31.76 -25.48
N LEU A 6 21.49 30.60 -26.10
CA LEU A 6 20.37 29.72 -25.82
C LEU A 6 20.65 28.98 -24.50
N GLY A 7 20.10 29.48 -23.41
CA GLY A 7 20.20 28.85 -22.11
C GLY A 7 19.30 27.60 -22.09
N ILE A 8 19.92 26.40 -22.08
CA ILE A 8 19.20 25.13 -21.84
C ILE A 8 18.88 25.08 -20.34
N ILE A 9 17.61 25.34 -20.01
CA ILE A 9 17.07 25.08 -18.67
C ILE A 9 16.88 23.57 -18.54
N LEU A 10 17.84 22.91 -17.87
CA LEU A 10 17.71 21.51 -17.47
C LEU A 10 16.69 21.47 -16.33
N ALA A 11 15.42 21.19 -16.64
CA ALA A 11 14.40 20.91 -15.64
C ALA A 11 14.72 19.55 -15.00
N SER A 12 15.48 19.57 -13.90
CA SER A 12 15.66 18.39 -13.06
C SER A 12 14.31 18.07 -12.39
N SER A 13 13.55 17.14 -12.98
CA SER A 13 12.41 16.55 -12.33
C SER A 13 12.91 15.75 -11.12
N LEU A 14 12.74 16.33 -9.93
CA LEU A 14 12.89 15.59 -8.67
C LEU A 14 11.87 14.46 -8.66
N LEU A 15 12.32 13.25 -9.01
CA LEU A 15 11.54 12.03 -8.84
C LEU A 15 11.42 11.79 -7.33
N PHE A 16 10.32 12.21 -6.72
CA PHE A 16 10.00 11.84 -5.36
C PHE A 16 9.68 10.33 -5.36
N SER A 17 10.68 9.53 -4.97
CA SER A 17 10.50 8.10 -4.71
C SER A 17 9.93 7.93 -3.30
N PHE A 18 8.84 7.19 -3.17
CA PHE A 18 8.34 6.76 -1.87
C PHE A 18 9.18 5.59 -1.36
N GLU A 19 9.43 5.55 -0.05
CA GLU A 19 10.16 4.47 0.59
C GLU A 19 9.33 3.84 1.70
N MET A 20 9.46 2.53 1.88
CA MET A 20 8.82 1.85 3.00
C MET A 20 9.56 2.07 4.32
N ASP A 21 10.87 2.31 4.30
CA ASP A 21 11.74 2.73 5.43
C ASP A 21 11.50 1.98 6.76
N TYR A 22 11.25 0.68 6.71
CA TYR A 22 11.17 -0.20 7.89
C TYR A 22 12.51 -0.89 8.16
N ASP A 23 12.66 -1.37 9.39
CA ASP A 23 13.79 -2.18 9.84
C ASP A 23 13.35 -3.56 10.37
N LYS A 24 14.33 -4.33 10.90
CA LYS A 24 14.08 -5.66 11.46
C LYS A 24 13.25 -5.63 12.76
N SER A 25 13.15 -4.49 13.43
CA SER A 25 12.35 -4.31 14.63
C SER A 25 10.89 -3.97 14.34
N THR A 26 10.61 -3.42 13.14
CA THR A 26 9.30 -2.92 12.72
C THR A 26 8.24 -4.02 12.71
N LYS A 27 7.13 -3.77 13.39
CA LYS A 27 5.99 -4.69 13.51
C LYS A 27 4.75 -4.13 12.82
N CYS A 28 3.95 -5.03 12.30
CA CYS A 28 2.58 -4.73 11.86
C CYS A 28 1.74 -4.25 13.05
N LEU A 29 1.09 -3.10 12.91
CA LEU A 29 0.21 -2.55 13.94
C LEU A 29 -0.94 -3.51 14.31
N VAL A 30 -1.50 -4.19 13.32
CA VAL A 30 -2.70 -5.03 13.47
C VAL A 30 -2.35 -6.47 13.88
N ARG A 31 -1.29 -7.04 13.27
CA ARG A 31 -0.94 -8.46 13.42
C ARG A 31 0.26 -8.72 14.34
N HIS A 32 0.98 -7.67 14.74
CA HIS A 32 2.20 -7.74 15.55
C HIS A 32 3.34 -8.55 14.93
N MET A 33 3.20 -8.96 13.67
CA MET A 33 4.23 -9.69 12.90
C MET A 33 5.35 -8.74 12.48
N LYS A 34 6.58 -9.27 12.36
CA LYS A 34 7.73 -8.53 11.80
C LYS A 34 7.54 -8.33 10.29
N VAL A 35 7.43 -7.07 9.84
CA VAL A 35 7.11 -6.78 8.43
C VAL A 35 8.23 -7.13 7.46
N TYR A 36 9.49 -7.10 7.89
CA TYR A 36 10.64 -7.39 7.03
C TYR A 36 10.70 -8.82 6.48
N LYS A 37 9.93 -9.75 7.09
CA LYS A 37 9.92 -11.15 6.65
C LYS A 37 9.24 -11.34 5.30
N ASP A 38 8.30 -10.46 4.97
CA ASP A 38 7.48 -10.54 3.76
C ASP A 38 7.44 -9.18 3.05
N PRO A 39 8.58 -8.72 2.49
CA PRO A 39 8.74 -7.34 1.99
C PRO A 39 7.77 -6.99 0.85
N ALA A 40 7.36 -7.95 0.03
CA ALA A 40 6.41 -7.73 -1.06
C ALA A 40 4.99 -7.33 -0.58
N TRP A 41 4.68 -7.57 0.69
CA TRP A 41 3.36 -7.33 1.27
C TRP A 41 3.27 -6.07 2.13
N VAL A 42 4.39 -5.46 2.47
CA VAL A 42 4.42 -4.36 3.43
C VAL A 42 3.58 -3.18 2.94
N SER A 43 2.78 -2.64 3.84
CA SER A 43 2.04 -1.40 3.63
C SER A 43 2.35 -0.42 4.77
N LYS A 44 2.21 0.89 4.50
CA LYS A 44 2.54 1.94 5.45
C LYS A 44 1.51 3.07 5.36
N ILE A 45 1.17 3.64 6.50
CA ILE A 45 0.45 4.91 6.59
C ILE A 45 1.35 5.91 7.32
N GLU A 46 1.57 7.05 6.71
CA GLU A 46 2.23 8.20 7.32
C GLU A 46 1.16 9.18 7.77
N LEU A 47 1.24 9.63 9.01
CA LEU A 47 0.30 10.58 9.58
C LEU A 47 0.82 12.01 9.50
N ASN A 48 -0.08 13.00 9.51
CA ASN A 48 0.28 14.42 9.50
C ASN A 48 1.12 14.85 10.71
N ASN A 49 1.00 14.13 11.83
CA ASN A 49 1.81 14.35 13.02
C ASN A 49 3.22 13.74 12.96
N GLY A 50 3.61 13.18 11.82
CA GLY A 50 4.92 12.55 11.61
C GLY A 50 5.02 11.09 12.04
N LYS A 51 4.02 10.52 12.72
CA LYS A 51 4.00 9.07 13.02
C LYS A 51 3.89 8.25 11.75
N LYS A 52 4.54 7.09 11.74
CA LYS A 52 4.46 6.08 10.69
C LYS A 52 3.95 4.78 11.29
N VAL A 53 2.96 4.18 10.68
CA VAL A 53 2.42 2.87 11.07
C VAL A 53 2.56 1.90 9.93
N PHE A 54 2.99 0.68 10.25
CA PHE A 54 3.32 -0.36 9.28
C PHE A 54 2.36 -1.54 9.40
N PHE A 55 2.17 -2.22 8.28
CA PHE A 55 1.27 -3.36 8.17
C PHE A 55 1.96 -4.48 7.40
N SER A 56 1.71 -5.71 7.83
CA SER A 56 2.25 -6.91 7.17
C SER A 56 1.63 -7.18 5.79
N SER A 57 0.51 -6.53 5.49
CA SER A 57 -0.17 -6.66 4.20
C SER A 57 -1.21 -5.56 3.96
N PRO A 58 -1.69 -5.39 2.72
CA PRO A 58 -2.79 -4.48 2.40
C PRO A 58 -4.06 -4.74 3.21
N LYS A 59 -4.42 -6.01 3.44
CA LYS A 59 -5.58 -6.36 4.28
C LYS A 59 -5.49 -5.74 5.68
N SER A 60 -4.34 -5.83 6.33
CA SER A 60 -4.12 -5.25 7.65
C SER A 60 -4.14 -3.73 7.62
N MET A 61 -3.61 -3.12 6.56
CA MET A 61 -3.67 -1.67 6.33
C MET A 61 -5.13 -1.21 6.18
N PHE A 62 -5.93 -1.87 5.36
CA PHE A 62 -7.33 -1.53 5.18
C PHE A 62 -8.16 -1.75 6.45
N GLU A 63 -7.84 -2.76 7.27
CA GLU A 63 -8.51 -2.96 8.57
C GLU A 63 -8.30 -1.75 9.48
N PHE A 64 -7.10 -1.20 9.53
CA PHE A 64 -6.81 0.04 10.25
C PHE A 64 -7.47 1.25 9.60
N TYR A 65 -7.37 1.36 8.27
CA TYR A 65 -7.93 2.48 7.51
C TYR A 65 -9.44 2.67 7.76
N PHE A 66 -10.20 1.58 7.77
CA PHE A 66 -11.64 1.63 8.01
C PHE A 66 -12.03 1.77 9.48
N ARG A 67 -11.16 1.40 10.42
CA ARG A 67 -11.45 1.35 11.85
C ARG A 67 -10.30 1.86 12.72
N PRO A 68 -9.76 3.05 12.45
CA PRO A 68 -8.58 3.54 13.19
C PRO A 68 -8.85 3.71 14.70
N GLY A 69 -10.10 3.93 15.10
CA GLY A 69 -10.50 4.04 16.50
C GLY A 69 -10.24 2.81 17.36
N LYS A 70 -9.99 1.62 16.76
CA LYS A 70 -9.54 0.44 17.50
C LYS A 70 -8.12 0.58 18.07
N TRP A 71 -7.32 1.48 17.49
CA TRP A 71 -5.94 1.79 17.87
C TRP A 71 -5.84 3.24 18.32
N PHE A 72 -6.57 3.57 19.38
CA PHE A 72 -6.72 4.96 19.88
C PHE A 72 -5.39 5.63 20.23
N ASP A 73 -4.37 4.88 20.62
CA ASP A 73 -3.02 5.33 20.93
C ASP A 73 -2.27 5.87 19.70
N VAL A 74 -2.69 5.50 18.49
CA VAL A 74 -2.15 6.08 17.25
C VAL A 74 -2.62 7.52 17.07
N GLY A 75 -3.82 7.86 17.55
CA GLY A 75 -4.34 9.23 17.59
C GLY A 75 -4.99 9.69 16.29
N VAL A 76 -5.48 8.76 15.45
CA VAL A 76 -6.23 9.07 14.22
C VAL A 76 -7.69 9.34 14.56
N LYS A 77 -8.21 10.47 14.10
CA LYS A 77 -9.61 10.87 14.26
C LYS A 77 -10.43 10.56 13.00
N ASN A 78 -9.86 10.84 11.85
CA ASN A 78 -10.49 10.65 10.55
C ASN A 78 -9.44 10.52 9.43
N GLU A 79 -9.89 10.38 8.20
CA GLU A 79 -9.04 10.22 7.01
C GLU A 79 -8.10 11.40 6.74
N ASP A 80 -8.47 12.61 7.17
CA ASP A 80 -7.65 13.82 6.96
C ASP A 80 -6.33 13.79 7.74
N ASP A 81 -6.22 12.92 8.75
CA ASP A 81 -4.98 12.71 9.50
C ASP A 81 -3.93 11.91 8.71
N PHE A 82 -4.33 11.25 7.60
CA PHE A 82 -3.43 10.46 6.75
C PHE A 82 -2.70 11.34 5.74
N LYS A 83 -1.39 11.46 5.88
CA LYS A 83 -0.52 12.19 4.94
C LYS A 83 -0.27 11.37 3.66
N ASN A 84 0.20 10.13 3.84
CA ASN A 84 0.45 9.19 2.75
C ASN A 84 -0.03 7.79 3.14
N ILE A 85 -0.66 7.10 2.20
CA ILE A 85 -0.99 5.69 2.31
C ILE A 85 -0.22 4.98 1.21
N LEU A 86 0.66 4.05 1.57
CA LEU A 86 1.59 3.37 0.67
C LEU A 86 1.42 1.85 0.74
N VAL A 87 1.54 1.21 -0.41
CA VAL A 87 1.63 -0.24 -0.56
C VAL A 87 2.87 -0.59 -1.36
N THR A 88 3.34 -1.83 -1.25
CA THR A 88 4.42 -2.35 -2.09
C THR A 88 3.83 -2.91 -3.38
N ASP A 89 4.24 -2.37 -4.54
CA ASP A 89 3.92 -2.99 -5.83
C ASP A 89 4.51 -4.40 -5.86
N PHE A 90 3.64 -5.40 -6.00
CA PHE A 90 4.03 -6.79 -5.88
C PHE A 90 5.03 -7.26 -6.97
N LYS A 91 5.00 -6.62 -8.15
CA LYS A 91 5.91 -6.93 -9.25
C LYS A 91 7.28 -6.29 -9.08
N THR A 92 7.33 -5.00 -8.75
CA THR A 92 8.56 -4.21 -8.74
C THR A 92 9.21 -4.07 -7.37
N LEU A 93 8.48 -4.44 -6.30
CA LEU A 93 8.84 -4.25 -4.89
C LEU A 93 9.07 -2.78 -4.50
N LYS A 94 8.54 -1.84 -5.27
CA LYS A 94 8.61 -0.40 -4.97
C LYS A 94 7.41 0.06 -4.17
N ALA A 95 7.64 1.03 -3.30
CA ALA A 95 6.56 1.71 -2.60
C ALA A 95 5.78 2.61 -3.57
N VAL A 96 4.46 2.47 -3.58
CA VAL A 96 3.55 3.24 -4.44
C VAL A 96 2.37 3.76 -3.64
N LYS A 97 1.71 4.81 -4.13
CA LYS A 97 0.49 5.34 -3.49
C LYS A 97 -0.63 4.32 -3.53
N ALA A 98 -1.15 3.96 -2.37
CA ALA A 98 -2.24 3.00 -2.22
C ALA A 98 -3.51 3.42 -2.98
N LYS A 99 -3.83 4.71 -2.97
CA LYS A 99 -5.02 5.26 -3.66
C LYS A 99 -4.95 5.16 -5.19
N GLY A 100 -3.77 4.98 -5.77
CA GLY A 100 -3.55 4.78 -7.21
C GLY A 100 -3.26 3.34 -7.61
N ALA A 101 -3.15 2.41 -6.66
CA ALA A 101 -2.86 1.01 -6.93
C ALA A 101 -4.11 0.21 -7.30
N PHE A 102 -3.87 -0.92 -7.96
CA PHE A 102 -4.87 -1.93 -8.31
C PHE A 102 -4.66 -3.16 -7.43
N TYR A 103 -5.74 -3.71 -6.88
CA TYR A 103 -5.71 -4.79 -5.90
C TYR A 103 -6.38 -6.04 -6.45
N ILE A 104 -5.65 -7.16 -6.47
CA ILE A 104 -6.24 -8.44 -6.87
C ILE A 104 -6.85 -9.11 -5.66
N TYR A 105 -8.12 -9.43 -5.77
CA TYR A 105 -8.89 -10.24 -4.82
C TYR A 105 -9.09 -11.67 -5.33
N GLY A 106 -8.98 -12.62 -4.43
CA GLY A 106 -9.37 -14.01 -4.66
C GLY A 106 -8.42 -14.82 -5.54
N SER A 107 -7.14 -14.46 -5.59
CA SER A 107 -6.10 -15.26 -6.23
C SER A 107 -5.71 -16.49 -5.38
N ASN A 108 -4.95 -17.41 -5.99
CA ASN A 108 -4.39 -18.57 -5.29
C ASN A 108 -3.09 -18.23 -4.51
N VAL A 109 -2.65 -16.97 -4.52
CA VAL A 109 -1.50 -16.50 -3.74
C VAL A 109 -2.00 -15.92 -2.42
N THR A 110 -1.45 -16.42 -1.32
CA THR A 110 -1.81 -16.00 0.04
C THR A 110 -0.74 -15.10 0.64
N GLY A 111 -1.16 -14.13 1.44
CA GLY A 111 -0.28 -13.25 2.18
C GLY A 111 0.18 -13.86 3.51
N PRO A 112 0.96 -13.08 4.31
CA PRO A 112 1.50 -13.53 5.60
C PRO A 112 0.45 -13.99 6.61
N ALA A 113 -0.79 -13.50 6.48
CA ALA A 113 -1.91 -13.82 7.36
C ALA A 113 -3.11 -14.40 6.59
N GLY A 114 -2.85 -15.21 5.56
CA GLY A 114 -3.87 -15.86 4.73
C GLY A 114 -4.28 -15.03 3.52
N ASP A 115 -5.54 -15.18 3.08
CA ASP A 115 -6.08 -14.45 1.94
C ASP A 115 -5.92 -12.94 2.11
N ASP A 116 -5.56 -12.27 1.03
CA ASP A 116 -5.23 -10.85 1.05
C ASP A 116 -5.58 -10.17 -0.28
N LEU A 117 -5.23 -8.90 -0.38
CA LEU A 117 -5.32 -8.08 -1.59
C LEU A 117 -3.91 -7.84 -2.11
N ILE A 118 -3.63 -8.20 -3.36
CA ILE A 118 -2.29 -8.08 -3.96
C ILE A 118 -2.20 -6.79 -4.76
N PRO A 119 -1.34 -5.82 -4.36
CA PRO A 119 -1.29 -4.51 -5.00
C PRO A 119 -0.34 -4.46 -6.18
N PHE A 120 -0.76 -3.76 -7.22
CA PHE A 120 0.03 -3.43 -8.40
C PHE A 120 -0.11 -1.96 -8.73
N ASN A 121 0.98 -1.33 -9.17
CA ASN A 121 0.96 0.04 -9.66
C ASN A 121 0.37 0.16 -11.08
N SER A 122 0.45 -0.92 -11.87
CA SER A 122 -0.03 -0.99 -13.25
C SER A 122 -1.22 -1.94 -13.36
N TYR A 123 -2.29 -1.50 -14.04
CA TYR A 123 -3.43 -2.37 -14.35
C TYR A 123 -3.04 -3.56 -15.21
N ALA A 124 -2.15 -3.34 -16.21
CA ALA A 124 -1.68 -4.42 -17.09
C ALA A 124 -0.94 -5.52 -16.30
N ASP A 125 -0.12 -5.13 -15.33
CA ASP A 125 0.59 -6.09 -14.47
C ASP A 125 -0.38 -6.83 -13.54
N ALA A 126 -1.39 -6.13 -13.00
CA ALA A 126 -2.46 -6.73 -12.23
C ALA A 126 -3.26 -7.75 -13.06
N GLU A 127 -3.59 -7.41 -14.30
CA GLU A 127 -4.34 -8.30 -15.20
C GLU A 127 -3.54 -9.55 -15.57
N GLU A 128 -2.26 -9.40 -15.91
CA GLU A 128 -1.35 -10.52 -16.20
C GLU A 128 -1.26 -11.47 -15.00
N PHE A 129 -1.03 -10.92 -13.80
CA PHE A 129 -0.96 -11.70 -12.57
C PHE A 129 -2.29 -12.38 -12.26
N SER A 130 -3.41 -11.68 -12.41
CA SER A 130 -4.74 -12.22 -12.16
C SER A 130 -5.04 -13.44 -13.05
N LYS A 131 -4.70 -13.37 -14.33
CA LYS A 131 -4.85 -14.50 -15.27
C LYS A 131 -4.00 -15.71 -14.85
N LYS A 132 -2.76 -15.45 -14.44
CA LYS A 132 -1.80 -16.50 -14.04
C LYS A 132 -2.14 -17.16 -12.70
N HIS A 133 -2.74 -16.43 -11.78
CA HIS A 133 -2.96 -16.83 -10.40
C HIS A 133 -4.45 -16.92 -10.01
N ASN A 134 -5.33 -17.09 -11.00
CA ASN A 134 -6.78 -17.27 -10.79
C ASN A 134 -7.45 -16.14 -9.98
N GLY A 135 -7.00 -14.89 -10.16
CA GLY A 135 -7.60 -13.74 -9.51
C GLY A 135 -9.07 -13.56 -9.92
N LYS A 136 -9.95 -13.33 -8.96
CA LYS A 136 -11.39 -13.19 -9.21
C LYS A 136 -11.78 -11.78 -9.62
N ARG A 137 -11.15 -10.77 -9.03
CA ARG A 137 -11.43 -9.35 -9.29
C ARG A 137 -10.18 -8.50 -9.16
N ILE A 138 -10.11 -7.45 -9.99
CA ILE A 138 -9.15 -6.35 -9.86
C ILE A 138 -9.95 -5.14 -9.35
N LEU A 139 -9.54 -4.60 -8.21
CA LEU A 139 -10.22 -3.53 -7.50
C LEU A 139 -9.35 -2.28 -7.47
N GLY A 140 -9.96 -1.10 -7.60
CA GLY A 140 -9.31 0.14 -7.19
C GLY A 140 -9.37 0.33 -5.66
N PHE A 141 -8.66 1.30 -5.12
CA PHE A 141 -8.66 1.59 -3.69
C PHE A 141 -10.08 1.82 -3.13
N ARG A 142 -10.91 2.56 -3.88
CA ARG A 142 -12.27 2.90 -3.47
C ARG A 142 -13.26 1.74 -3.57
N ASP A 143 -12.90 0.69 -4.31
CA ASP A 143 -13.73 -0.52 -4.45
C ASP A 143 -13.52 -1.50 -3.28
N VAL A 144 -12.45 -1.30 -2.50
CA VAL A 144 -12.21 -2.07 -1.28
C VAL A 144 -13.13 -1.54 -0.18
N SER A 145 -13.93 -2.42 0.40
CA SER A 145 -14.88 -2.08 1.48
C SER A 145 -14.49 -2.74 2.81
N ASP A 146 -14.98 -2.17 3.93
CA ASP A 146 -14.83 -2.81 5.24
C ASP A 146 -15.45 -4.22 5.28
N ALA A 147 -16.57 -4.42 4.58
CA ALA A 147 -17.22 -5.73 4.46
C ALA A 147 -16.31 -6.75 3.76
N LEU A 148 -15.62 -6.34 2.68
CA LEU A 148 -14.65 -7.21 2.00
C LEU A 148 -13.49 -7.58 2.93
N ILE A 149 -12.96 -6.61 3.67
CA ILE A 149 -11.85 -6.87 4.62
C ILE A 149 -12.30 -7.83 5.74
N ARG A 150 -13.51 -7.69 6.23
CA ARG A 150 -14.08 -8.63 7.20
C ARG A 150 -14.22 -10.03 6.62
N LEU A 151 -14.71 -10.15 5.39
CA LEU A 151 -14.83 -11.42 4.66
C LEU A 151 -13.46 -12.11 4.54
N ILE A 152 -12.45 -11.42 4.05
CA ILE A 152 -11.08 -11.96 3.90
C ILE A 152 -10.48 -12.36 5.26
N ASN A 153 -10.88 -11.70 6.33
CA ASN A 153 -10.47 -12.03 7.71
C ASN A 153 -11.29 -13.16 8.35
N GLY A 154 -12.28 -13.73 7.65
CA GLY A 154 -13.15 -14.76 8.19
C GLY A 154 -14.10 -14.26 9.31
N ARG A 155 -14.48 -12.99 9.27
CA ARG A 155 -15.31 -12.32 10.30
C ARG A 155 -16.69 -11.93 9.78
N ILE A 156 -17.36 -12.82 9.10
CA ILE A 156 -18.76 -12.63 8.67
C ILE A 156 -19.66 -13.45 9.58
#